data_20ef99008f5043026bd343badadfaf99
#
_entry.id   20ef99008f5043026bd343badadfaf99
#
_cell.length_a   1.000
_cell.length_b   1.000
_cell.length_c   1.000
_cell.angle_alpha   90.00
_cell.angle_beta   90.00
_cell.angle_gamma   90.00
#
_symmetry.space_group_name_H-M   'P 1'
#
loop_
_entity.id
_entity.type
_entity.pdbx_description
1 polymer ?
#
loop_
_entity_poly.entity_id
_entity_poly.type
_entity_poly.pdbx_seq_one_letter_code
_entity_poly.pdbx_strand_id
1 'polypeptide(L)'
;MKISKETQVGAFTAIAITILVLGYSFLSGKDDLFHSGQTYNVVYGNVDGLTSSNPVMFRGVRVGNVSEVFLDVVTLKTHVQLEVTKKGFRVPQGTIAKIFDTDPLFGAKGIELLLVESNEDHISGDTLIPEFSLGMMSSIGNTLAPLTEKAG
;
A
#
# COMPACT_ATOMS: atom_id res chain seq x y z
N MET A 1 13.25 -35.20 -40.83
CA MET A 1 11.87 -34.68 -40.96
C MET A 1 11.90 -33.37 -41.71
N LYS A 2 11.25 -33.28 -42.86
CA LYS A 2 11.08 -31.98 -43.54
C LYS A 2 9.89 -31.26 -42.93
N ILE A 3 10.16 -30.22 -42.16
CA ILE A 3 9.10 -29.34 -41.62
C ILE A 3 8.54 -28.55 -42.78
N SER A 4 7.23 -28.54 -42.97
CA SER A 4 6.59 -27.77 -44.04
C SER A 4 6.79 -26.26 -43.81
N LYS A 5 6.82 -25.46 -44.87
CA LYS A 5 6.98 -24.00 -44.76
C LYS A 5 5.84 -23.36 -43.97
N GLU A 6 4.65 -23.95 -44.07
CA GLU A 6 3.46 -23.52 -43.34
C GLU A 6 3.62 -23.73 -41.83
N THR A 7 4.25 -24.85 -41.42
CA THR A 7 4.53 -25.14 -40.00
C THR A 7 5.59 -24.16 -39.46
N GLN A 8 6.60 -23.79 -40.25
CA GLN A 8 7.60 -22.80 -39.84
C GLN A 8 6.96 -21.43 -39.63
N VAL A 9 6.13 -20.94 -40.57
CA VAL A 9 5.45 -19.67 -40.45
C VAL A 9 4.51 -19.66 -39.23
N GLY A 10 3.76 -20.73 -39.03
CA GLY A 10 2.88 -20.89 -37.87
C GLY A 10 3.66 -20.84 -36.53
N ALA A 11 4.81 -21.51 -36.47
CA ALA A 11 5.66 -21.49 -35.26
C ALA A 11 6.22 -20.09 -34.96
N PHE A 12 6.73 -19.37 -36.00
CA PHE A 12 7.21 -18.00 -35.80
C PHE A 12 6.09 -17.04 -35.37
N THR A 13 4.91 -17.17 -35.95
CA THR A 13 3.76 -16.37 -35.57
C THR A 13 3.34 -16.63 -34.12
N ALA A 14 3.29 -17.89 -33.69
CA ALA A 14 2.96 -18.26 -32.33
C ALA A 14 3.97 -17.70 -31.32
N ILE A 15 5.27 -17.77 -31.63
CA ILE A 15 6.34 -17.20 -30.78
C ILE A 15 6.20 -15.69 -30.68
N ALA A 16 5.96 -15.02 -31.81
CA ALA A 16 5.79 -13.56 -31.85
C ALA A 16 4.59 -13.10 -30.99
N ILE A 17 3.46 -13.79 -31.11
CA ILE A 17 2.27 -13.50 -30.28
C ILE A 17 2.55 -13.75 -28.81
N THR A 18 3.24 -14.82 -28.47
CA THR A 18 3.61 -15.14 -27.08
C THR A 18 4.49 -14.04 -26.49
N ILE A 19 5.51 -13.59 -27.21
CA ILE A 19 6.39 -12.51 -26.78
C ILE A 19 5.60 -11.19 -26.63
N LEU A 20 4.68 -10.90 -27.54
CA LEU A 20 3.85 -9.70 -27.48
C LEU A 20 2.93 -9.73 -26.25
N VAL A 21 2.28 -10.85 -25.97
CA VAL A 21 1.40 -11.00 -24.80
C VAL A 21 2.20 -10.90 -23.50
N LEU A 22 3.36 -11.54 -23.41
CA LEU A 22 4.23 -11.46 -22.24
C LEU A 22 4.79 -10.05 -22.05
N GLY A 23 5.22 -9.40 -23.13
CA GLY A 23 5.71 -8.02 -23.10
C GLY A 23 4.62 -7.04 -22.68
N TYR A 24 3.41 -7.18 -23.21
CA TYR A 24 2.27 -6.36 -22.79
C TYR A 24 1.91 -6.60 -21.32
N SER A 25 1.91 -7.85 -20.87
CA SER A 25 1.66 -8.19 -19.46
C SER A 25 2.71 -7.58 -18.54
N PHE A 26 3.98 -7.61 -18.95
CA PHE A 26 5.08 -6.98 -18.22
C PHE A 26 4.95 -5.46 -18.15
N LEU A 27 4.63 -4.80 -19.27
CA LEU A 27 4.42 -3.34 -19.29
C LEU A 27 3.14 -2.90 -18.56
N SER A 28 2.14 -3.78 -18.47
CA SER A 28 0.85 -3.49 -17.82
C SER A 28 0.95 -3.42 -16.29
N GLY A 29 2.13 -3.66 -15.73
CA GLY A 29 2.38 -3.56 -14.28
C GLY A 29 1.60 -4.59 -13.43
N LYS A 30 1.03 -5.61 -14.07
CA LYS A 30 0.38 -6.74 -13.36
C LYS A 30 1.43 -7.76 -12.95
N ASP A 31 2.43 -7.28 -12.22
CA ASP A 31 3.50 -8.12 -11.69
C ASP A 31 3.07 -9.00 -10.50
N ASP A 32 1.76 -9.24 -10.34
CA ASP A 32 1.21 -10.05 -9.25
C ASP A 32 1.67 -11.52 -9.26
N LEU A 33 2.31 -11.97 -10.34
CA LEU A 33 2.75 -13.37 -10.48
C LEU A 33 4.10 -13.66 -9.81
N PHE A 34 4.88 -12.64 -9.43
CA PHE A 34 6.23 -12.81 -8.87
C PHE A 34 6.48 -12.01 -7.58
N HIS A 35 5.52 -11.22 -7.11
CA HIS A 35 5.67 -10.48 -5.88
C HIS A 35 5.26 -11.35 -4.69
N SER A 36 6.27 -11.81 -3.96
CA SER A 36 6.11 -12.43 -2.64
C SER A 36 5.89 -11.36 -1.55
N GLY A 37 5.28 -10.24 -1.91
CA GLY A 37 4.96 -9.17 -1.00
C GLY A 37 3.78 -9.53 -0.10
N GLN A 38 3.83 -9.09 1.14
CA GLN A 38 2.67 -9.15 2.04
C GLN A 38 1.82 -7.90 1.84
N THR A 39 0.53 -8.09 1.65
CA THR A 39 -0.41 -7.01 1.42
C THR A 39 -1.13 -6.67 2.73
N TYR A 40 -1.28 -5.38 3.01
CA TYR A 40 -2.01 -4.88 4.17
C TYR A 40 -2.97 -3.79 3.75
N ASN A 41 -4.05 -3.62 4.49
CA ASN A 41 -5.04 -2.58 4.24
C ASN A 41 -4.99 -1.53 5.34
N VAL A 42 -5.26 -0.28 4.98
CA VAL A 42 -5.41 0.81 5.95
C VAL A 42 -6.59 1.68 5.50
N VAL A 43 -7.38 2.13 6.44
CA VAL A 43 -8.55 2.98 6.15
C VAL A 43 -8.33 4.36 6.75
N TYR A 44 -8.26 5.37 5.89
CA TYR A 44 -8.08 6.76 6.29
C TYR A 44 -9.34 7.60 6.03
N GLY A 45 -9.52 8.65 6.81
CA GLY A 45 -10.51 9.68 6.52
C GLY A 45 -10.07 10.62 5.40
N ASN A 46 -8.76 10.92 5.34
CA ASN A 46 -8.13 11.75 4.32
C ASN A 46 -6.73 11.23 4.05
N VAL A 47 -6.31 11.21 2.81
CA VAL A 47 -4.98 10.72 2.38
C VAL A 47 -4.06 11.80 1.82
N ASP A 48 -4.51 13.05 1.79
CA ASP A 48 -3.73 14.24 1.41
C ASP A 48 -2.92 14.10 0.11
N GLY A 49 -3.48 13.45 -0.88
CA GLY A 49 -2.83 13.25 -2.17
C GLY A 49 -1.91 12.02 -2.26
N LEU A 50 -2.03 11.07 -1.32
CA LEU A 50 -1.37 9.77 -1.44
C LEU A 50 -1.90 9.03 -2.69
N THR A 51 -0.99 8.48 -3.46
CA THR A 51 -1.29 7.75 -4.70
C THR A 51 -0.64 6.36 -4.69
N SER A 52 -1.05 5.52 -5.64
CA SER A 52 -0.35 4.26 -5.89
C SER A 52 1.13 4.51 -6.22
N SER A 53 1.98 3.57 -5.92
CA SER A 53 3.44 3.62 -6.04
C SER A 53 4.17 4.52 -5.03
N ASN A 54 3.47 5.28 -4.19
CA ASN A 54 4.11 6.00 -3.10
C ASN A 54 4.86 5.03 -2.17
N PRO A 55 6.01 5.44 -1.60
CA PRO A 55 6.84 4.56 -0.79
C PRO A 55 6.21 4.25 0.56
N VAL A 56 6.37 3.00 1.01
CA VAL A 56 6.17 2.59 2.40
C VAL A 56 7.54 2.48 3.05
N MET A 57 7.73 3.24 4.13
CA MET A 57 9.00 3.41 4.81
C MET A 57 8.94 2.86 6.23
N PHE A 58 10.08 2.41 6.71
CA PHE A 58 10.31 2.11 8.11
C PHE A 58 11.66 2.68 8.54
N ARG A 59 11.66 3.61 9.48
CA ARG A 59 12.87 4.28 9.97
C ARG A 59 13.77 4.81 8.85
N GLY A 60 13.17 5.41 7.82
CA GLY A 60 13.92 5.97 6.68
C GLY A 60 14.32 4.96 5.60
N VAL A 61 13.99 3.68 5.76
CA VAL A 61 14.27 2.64 4.77
C VAL A 61 12.98 2.24 4.04
N ARG A 62 13.01 2.18 2.72
CA ARG A 62 11.87 1.71 1.94
C ARG A 62 11.68 0.20 2.14
N VAL A 63 10.50 -0.19 2.60
CA VAL A 63 10.13 -1.59 2.83
C VAL A 63 9.06 -2.10 1.88
N GLY A 64 8.40 -1.18 1.17
CA GLY A 64 7.34 -1.50 0.22
C GLY A 64 6.82 -0.27 -0.50
N ASN A 65 5.63 -0.40 -1.04
CA ASN A 65 4.92 0.67 -1.76
C ASN A 65 3.42 0.56 -1.54
N VAL A 66 2.72 1.66 -1.84
CA VAL A 66 1.28 1.69 -1.94
C VAL A 66 0.87 1.01 -3.24
N SER A 67 0.07 -0.07 -3.16
CA SER A 67 -0.43 -0.78 -4.35
C SER A 67 -1.65 -0.08 -4.93
N GLU A 68 -2.61 0.27 -4.09
CA GLU A 68 -3.87 0.86 -4.52
C GLU A 68 -4.41 1.87 -3.51
N VAL A 69 -5.09 2.89 -4.02
CA VAL A 69 -5.83 3.87 -3.22
C VAL A 69 -7.20 4.03 -3.85
N PHE A 70 -8.26 3.75 -3.12
CA PHE A 70 -9.62 3.94 -3.59
C PHE A 70 -10.56 4.52 -2.53
N LEU A 71 -11.49 5.33 -2.98
CA LEU A 71 -12.51 5.94 -2.14
C LEU A 71 -13.76 5.05 -2.08
N ASP A 72 -14.14 4.63 -0.89
CA ASP A 72 -15.45 4.03 -0.67
C ASP A 72 -16.50 5.15 -0.59
N VAL A 73 -17.33 5.22 -1.60
CA VAL A 73 -18.36 6.26 -1.74
C VAL A 73 -19.53 6.11 -0.75
N VAL A 74 -19.67 4.94 -0.13
CA VAL A 74 -20.71 4.67 0.86
C VAL A 74 -20.28 5.15 2.24
N THR A 75 -19.07 4.80 2.66
CA THR A 75 -18.53 5.18 3.96
C THR A 75 -17.79 6.50 3.94
N LEU A 76 -17.50 7.06 2.74
CA LEU A 76 -16.67 8.25 2.51
C LEU A 76 -15.28 8.14 3.13
N LYS A 77 -14.77 6.93 3.20
CA LYS A 77 -13.41 6.63 3.67
C LYS A 77 -12.52 6.18 2.53
N THR A 78 -11.25 6.48 2.64
CA THR A 78 -10.27 6.07 1.65
C THR A 78 -9.56 4.80 2.12
N HIS A 79 -9.68 3.75 1.33
CA HIS A 79 -8.96 2.51 1.53
C HIS A 79 -7.63 2.56 0.80
N VAL A 80 -6.57 2.23 1.50
CA VAL A 80 -5.21 2.19 0.99
C VAL A 80 -4.68 0.78 1.17
N GLN A 81 -4.25 0.18 0.08
CA GLN A 81 -3.60 -1.12 0.08
C GLN A 81 -2.09 -0.92 0.00
N LEU A 82 -1.37 -1.50 0.95
CA LEU A 82 0.08 -1.48 1.03
C LEU A 82 0.65 -2.83 0.64
N GLU A 83 1.75 -2.82 -0.08
CA GLU A 83 2.53 -4.01 -0.36
C GLU A 83 3.92 -3.87 0.28
N VAL A 84 4.25 -4.80 1.18
CA VAL A 84 5.56 -4.90 1.80
C VAL A 84 6.38 -5.95 1.06
N THR A 85 7.36 -5.49 0.30
CA THR A 85 8.19 -6.33 -0.57
C THR A 85 9.54 -6.72 0.06
N LYS A 86 9.91 -6.09 1.17
CA LYS A 86 11.16 -6.37 1.86
C LYS A 86 11.15 -7.75 2.49
N LYS A 87 11.99 -8.65 2.01
CA LYS A 87 12.11 -10.01 2.53
C LYS A 87 12.50 -10.01 4.02
N GLY A 88 11.79 -10.81 4.80
CA GLY A 88 12.06 -10.94 6.24
C GLY A 88 11.56 -9.76 7.09
N PHE A 89 10.91 -8.77 6.48
CA PHE A 89 10.29 -7.69 7.24
C PHE A 89 8.97 -8.19 7.84
N ARG A 90 8.87 -8.11 9.16
CA ARG A 90 7.68 -8.53 9.91
C ARG A 90 6.88 -7.30 10.31
N VAL A 91 5.58 -7.39 10.22
CA VAL A 91 4.64 -6.35 10.63
C VAL A 91 3.88 -6.83 11.86
N PRO A 92 4.32 -6.46 13.08
CA PRO A 92 3.67 -6.88 14.32
C PRO A 92 2.24 -6.33 14.42
N GLN A 93 1.38 -7.02 15.14
CA GLN A 93 0.05 -6.53 15.45
C GLN A 93 0.11 -5.21 16.23
N GLY A 94 -0.77 -4.29 15.90
CA GLY A 94 -0.77 -2.95 16.47
C GLY A 94 0.12 -1.95 15.70
N THR A 95 0.75 -2.36 14.60
CA THR A 95 1.52 -1.45 13.73
C THR A 95 0.62 -0.32 13.22
N ILE A 96 1.12 0.91 13.36
CA ILE A 96 0.44 2.12 12.93
C ILE A 96 1.01 2.55 11.58
N ALA A 97 0.14 2.85 10.64
CA ALA A 97 0.50 3.39 9.33
C ALA A 97 0.22 4.89 9.30
N LYS A 98 1.30 5.68 9.22
CA LYS A 98 1.28 7.15 9.23
C LYS A 98 1.55 7.70 7.84
N ILE A 99 0.72 8.60 7.36
CA ILE A 99 1.00 9.37 6.15
C ILE A 99 1.98 10.50 6.50
N PHE A 100 3.04 10.65 5.73
CA PHE A 100 4.03 11.71 5.93
C PHE A 100 4.49 12.30 4.59
N ASP A 101 5.09 13.47 4.64
CA ASP A 101 5.67 14.13 3.47
C ASP A 101 7.07 13.56 3.21
N THR A 102 7.24 12.90 2.07
CA THR A 102 8.57 12.41 1.64
C THR A 102 9.39 13.52 1.00
N ASP A 103 8.71 14.47 0.38
CA ASP A 103 9.33 15.66 -0.19
C ASP A 103 8.43 16.88 0.06
N PRO A 104 8.77 17.73 1.04
CA PRO A 104 7.97 18.91 1.37
C PRO A 104 7.92 19.96 0.26
N LEU A 105 8.89 19.96 -0.66
CA LEU A 105 8.95 20.93 -1.76
C LEU A 105 8.01 20.56 -2.91
N PHE A 106 7.87 19.27 -3.18
CA PHE A 106 7.05 18.76 -4.28
C PHE A 106 5.73 18.11 -3.81
N GLY A 107 5.47 18.11 -2.51
CA GLY A 107 4.25 17.55 -1.94
C GLY A 107 4.13 16.02 -2.07
N ALA A 108 5.24 15.33 -2.28
CA ALA A 108 5.23 13.89 -2.36
C ALA A 108 4.90 13.25 -1.01
N LYS A 109 3.98 12.30 -1.01
CA LYS A 109 3.53 11.57 0.18
C LYS A 109 4.13 10.17 0.25
N GLY A 110 4.15 9.63 1.45
CA GLY A 110 4.51 8.24 1.71
C GLY A 110 3.82 7.75 2.96
N ILE A 111 3.99 6.47 3.25
CA ILE A 111 3.50 5.88 4.49
C ILE A 111 4.69 5.42 5.32
N GLU A 112 4.74 5.83 6.56
CA GLU A 112 5.69 5.34 7.55
C GLU A 112 5.01 4.31 8.45
N LEU A 113 5.64 3.17 8.62
CA LEU A 113 5.18 2.12 9.53
C LEU A 113 5.83 2.34 10.90
N LEU A 114 5.00 2.54 11.91
CA LEU A 114 5.40 2.61 13.30
C LEU A 114 5.10 1.26 13.94
N LEU A 115 6.14 0.44 14.08
CA LEU A 115 6.02 -0.89 14.64
C LEU A 115 5.94 -0.82 16.17
N VAL A 116 5.03 -1.63 16.71
CA VAL A 116 4.88 -1.84 18.16
C VAL A 116 5.43 -3.21 18.50
N GLU A 117 6.03 -3.37 19.65
CA GLU A 117 6.45 -4.69 20.13
C GLU A 117 5.21 -5.56 20.38
N SER A 118 5.05 -6.61 19.59
CA SER A 118 4.01 -7.62 19.74
C SER A 118 4.60 -9.00 19.44
N ASN A 119 4.11 -9.98 20.15
CA ASN A 119 4.48 -11.39 19.93
C ASN A 119 3.76 -11.99 18.72
N GLU A 120 2.74 -11.31 18.20
CA GLU A 120 1.95 -11.73 17.05
C GLU A 120 2.19 -10.77 15.89
N ASP A 121 2.25 -11.33 14.68
CA ASP A 121 2.39 -10.56 13.45
C ASP A 121 1.05 -10.46 12.73
N HIS A 122 0.88 -9.39 11.97
CA HIS A 122 -0.19 -9.30 10.99
C HIS A 122 0.00 -10.33 9.88
N ILE A 123 -1.11 -10.94 9.46
CA ILE A 123 -1.15 -11.82 8.31
C ILE A 123 -1.41 -10.97 7.05
N SER A 124 -0.95 -11.43 5.89
CA SER A 124 -1.25 -10.76 4.62
C SER A 124 -2.77 -10.62 4.44
N GLY A 125 -3.22 -9.41 4.15
CA GLY A 125 -4.63 -9.04 4.06
C GLY A 125 -5.21 -8.34 5.29
N ASP A 126 -4.48 -8.32 6.40
CA ASP A 126 -4.92 -7.65 7.62
C ASP A 126 -5.01 -6.13 7.44
N THR A 127 -5.78 -5.49 8.32
CA THR A 127 -5.94 -4.04 8.37
C THR A 127 -5.06 -3.46 9.47
N LEU A 128 -4.17 -2.53 9.08
CA LEU A 128 -3.33 -1.79 10.02
C LEU A 128 -4.08 -0.60 10.60
N ILE A 129 -3.55 -0.08 11.69
CA ILE A 129 -4.12 1.07 12.40
C ILE A 129 -3.68 2.35 11.67
N PRO A 130 -4.62 3.20 11.19
CA PRO A 130 -4.25 4.50 10.66
C PRO A 130 -3.79 5.42 11.81
N GLU A 131 -2.76 6.24 11.57
CA GLU A 131 -2.48 7.32 12.52
C GLU A 131 -3.61 8.36 12.43
N PHE A 132 -4.35 8.50 13.51
CA PHE A 132 -5.17 9.69 13.71
C PHE A 132 -4.22 10.86 14.00
N SER A 133 -4.25 11.89 13.18
CA SER A 133 -3.47 13.08 13.48
C SER A 133 -3.83 13.55 14.91
N LEU A 134 -2.82 13.73 15.73
CA LEU A 134 -2.93 14.19 17.13
C LEU A 134 -3.78 15.47 17.26
N GLY A 135 -3.98 16.21 16.15
CA GLY A 135 -4.89 17.32 16.07
C GLY A 135 -6.34 17.00 16.35
N MET A 136 -6.81 15.79 16.01
CA MET A 136 -8.18 15.36 16.37
C MET A 136 -8.30 14.96 17.84
N MET A 137 -7.27 14.31 18.39
CA MET A 137 -7.29 13.97 19.81
C MET A 137 -7.19 15.19 20.71
N SER A 138 -6.43 16.21 20.31
CA SER A 138 -6.36 17.48 21.06
C SER A 138 -7.68 18.26 20.99
N SER A 139 -8.40 18.21 19.87
CA SER A 139 -9.71 18.84 19.78
C SER A 139 -10.78 18.11 20.58
N ILE A 140 -10.73 16.78 20.68
CA ILE A 140 -11.63 16.01 21.57
C ILE A 140 -11.28 16.28 23.03
N GLY A 141 -10.01 16.30 23.40
CA GLY A 141 -9.55 16.66 24.75
C GLY A 141 -9.98 18.04 25.17
N ASN A 142 -9.86 19.03 24.29
CA ASN A 142 -10.31 20.40 24.55
C ASN A 142 -11.83 20.57 24.59
N THR A 143 -12.56 19.71 23.90
CA THR A 143 -14.03 19.73 23.93
C THR A 143 -14.59 19.07 25.19
N LEU A 144 -13.87 18.11 25.77
CA LEU A 144 -14.27 17.40 26.99
C LEU A 144 -13.78 18.11 28.27
N ALA A 145 -12.70 18.89 28.20
CA ALA A 145 -12.16 19.61 29.35
C ALA A 145 -13.18 20.54 30.05
N PRO A 146 -14.03 21.32 29.34
CA PRO A 146 -15.03 22.16 29.99
C PRO A 146 -16.18 21.38 30.62
N LEU A 147 -16.39 20.11 30.27
CA LEU A 147 -17.47 19.28 30.84
C LEU A 147 -17.07 18.70 32.20
N THR A 148 -15.80 18.50 32.46
CA THR A 148 -15.31 18.01 33.75
C THR A 148 -15.19 19.12 34.79
N GLU A 149 -15.01 20.36 34.37
CA GLU A 149 -14.94 21.52 35.27
C GLU A 149 -16.31 21.96 35.78
N LYS A 150 -17.41 21.64 35.07
CA LYS A 150 -18.77 21.94 35.50
C LYS A 150 -19.40 20.82 36.37
N ALA A 151 -18.75 19.70 36.56
CA ALA A 151 -19.20 18.56 37.36
C ALA A 151 -18.61 18.51 38.78
N GLY A 152 -17.89 19.56 39.18
CA GLY A 152 -17.32 19.74 40.51
C GLY A 152 -18.15 20.60 41.43
#